data_104a30726b3d1d5d3876585de76f435f
#
_entry.id   104a30726b3d1d5d3876585de76f435f
#
_cell.length_a   1.000
_cell.length_b   1.000
_cell.length_c   1.000
_cell.angle_alpha   90.00
_cell.angle_beta   90.00
_cell.angle_gamma   90.00
#
_symmetry.space_group_name_H-M   'P 1'
#
loop_
_entity.id
_entity.type
_entity.pdbx_description
1 polymer ?
#
loop_
_entity_poly.entity_id
_entity_poly.type
_entity_poly.pdbx_seq_one_letter_code
_entity_poly.pdbx_strand_id
1 'polypeptide(L)'
;MSATIFKTIVDPFLGKYSMIKVCSGVIKSDDVLYNVDQESEEKLNKLYVLEGSKPIEVPELHAGDIGAIAKLGDAKTGDSLATKN
;
A
#
# COMPACT_ATOMS: atom_id res chain seq x y z
N MET A 1 -11.72 -5.99 -1.89
CA MET A 1 -10.53 -5.68 -1.08
C MET A 1 -10.58 -4.22 -0.61
N SER A 2 -10.21 -3.97 0.60
CA SER A 2 -10.06 -2.61 1.09
C SER A 2 -8.83 -2.50 1.97
N ALA A 3 -8.20 -1.34 1.93
CA ALA A 3 -7.01 -1.05 2.73
C ALA A 3 -6.98 0.43 3.06
N THR A 4 -6.31 0.78 4.14
CA THR A 4 -6.19 2.17 4.58
C THR A 4 -4.73 2.54 4.71
N ILE A 5 -4.36 3.71 4.21
CA ILE A 5 -3.04 4.27 4.41
C ILE A 5 -3.04 4.99 5.75
N PHE A 6 -2.27 4.49 6.70
CA PHE A 6 -2.26 5.08 8.03
C PHE A 6 -0.97 5.85 8.35
N LYS A 7 0.04 5.73 7.51
CA LYS A 7 1.30 6.42 7.73
C LYS A 7 2.08 6.56 6.42
N THR A 8 2.76 7.68 6.25
CA THR A 8 3.67 7.89 5.14
C THR A 8 5.06 8.10 5.71
N ILE A 9 6.04 7.39 5.17
CA ILE A 9 7.42 7.42 5.67
C ILE A 9 8.35 7.77 4.51
N VAL A 10 9.36 8.59 4.80
CA VAL A 10 10.44 8.86 3.84
C VAL A 10 11.67 8.09 4.30
N ASP A 11 12.13 7.17 3.46
CA ASP A 11 13.25 6.29 3.74
C ASP A 11 14.39 6.61 2.79
N PRO A 12 15.64 6.70 3.27
CA PRO A 12 16.77 7.03 2.39
C PRO A 12 17.05 5.98 1.31
N PHE A 13 16.59 4.75 1.48
CA PHE A 13 16.80 3.68 0.52
C PHE A 13 15.59 3.46 -0.40
N LEU A 14 14.40 3.44 0.17
CA LEU A 14 13.16 3.21 -0.59
C LEU A 14 12.52 4.48 -1.12
N GLY A 15 12.93 5.64 -0.60
CA GLY A 15 12.25 6.87 -0.89
C GLY A 15 10.96 6.98 -0.07
N LYS A 16 9.95 7.64 -0.65
CA LYS A 16 8.66 7.79 0.02
C LYS A 16 7.84 6.53 -0.15
N TYR A 17 7.36 5.98 0.95
CA TYR A 17 6.45 4.84 0.90
C TYR A 17 5.30 5.01 1.89
N SER A 18 4.19 4.34 1.58
CA SER A 18 2.98 4.42 2.39
C SER A 18 2.78 3.12 3.13
N MET A 19 2.54 3.23 4.44
CA MET A 19 2.19 2.08 5.27
C MET A 19 0.69 1.88 5.20
N ILE A 20 0.29 0.67 4.88
CA ILE A 20 -1.11 0.33 4.72
C ILE A 20 -1.50 -0.82 5.63
N LYS A 21 -2.78 -0.83 6.00
CA LYS A 21 -3.40 -1.98 6.67
C LYS A 21 -4.48 -2.52 5.75
N VAL A 22 -4.38 -3.80 5.42
CA VAL A 22 -5.39 -4.46 4.59
C VAL A 22 -6.58 -4.81 5.49
N CYS A 23 -7.73 -4.25 5.18
CA CYS A 23 -8.94 -4.46 5.99
C CYS A 23 -9.74 -5.67 5.52
N SER A 24 -9.76 -5.93 4.22
CA SER A 24 -10.45 -7.10 3.68
C SER A 24 -9.84 -7.50 2.35
N GLY A 25 -9.93 -8.78 2.01
CA GLY A 25 -9.45 -9.32 0.75
C GLY A 25 -7.94 -9.49 0.69
N VAL A 26 -7.40 -9.47 -0.51
CA VAL A 26 -5.98 -9.67 -0.78
C VAL A 26 -5.48 -8.61 -1.75
N ILE A 27 -4.32 -8.04 -1.46
CA ILE A 27 -3.62 -7.15 -2.38
C ILE A 27 -2.43 -7.90 -2.96
N LYS A 28 -2.26 -7.83 -4.28
CA LYS A 28 -1.12 -8.45 -4.96
C LYS A 28 -0.21 -7.39 -5.55
N SER A 29 1.06 -7.72 -5.72
CA SER A 29 1.98 -6.84 -6.42
C SER A 29 1.51 -6.62 -7.86
N ASP A 30 1.77 -5.45 -8.39
CA ASP A 30 1.35 -5.01 -9.74
C ASP A 30 -0.17 -4.84 -9.91
N ASP A 31 -0.95 -4.95 -8.84
CA ASP A 31 -2.38 -4.64 -8.91
C ASP A 31 -2.60 -3.15 -9.12
N VAL A 32 -3.74 -2.83 -9.71
CA VAL A 32 -4.23 -1.46 -9.80
C VAL A 32 -5.35 -1.30 -8.79
N LEU A 33 -5.18 -0.37 -7.87
CA LEU A 33 -6.17 -0.09 -6.85
C LEU A 33 -6.78 1.29 -7.08
N TYR A 34 -8.01 1.46 -6.63
CA TYR A 34 -8.68 2.74 -6.71
C TYR A 34 -8.55 3.47 -5.38
N ASN A 35 -8.03 4.69 -5.42
CA ASN A 35 -7.96 5.55 -4.25
C ASN A 35 -9.29 6.29 -4.12
N VAL A 36 -10.11 5.87 -3.17
CA VAL A 36 -11.46 6.40 -3.00
C VAL A 36 -11.45 7.88 -2.65
N ASP A 37 -10.51 8.29 -1.82
CA ASP A 37 -10.45 9.67 -1.34
C ASP A 37 -9.97 10.65 -2.40
N GLN A 38 -9.04 10.22 -3.25
CA GLN A 38 -8.49 11.05 -4.31
C GLN A 38 -9.22 10.84 -5.65
N GLU A 39 -10.13 9.89 -5.71
CA GLU A 39 -10.86 9.52 -6.94
C GLU A 39 -9.92 9.24 -8.10
N SER A 40 -8.85 8.49 -7.83
CA SER A 40 -7.84 8.16 -8.83
C SER A 40 -7.39 6.73 -8.71
N GLU A 41 -6.80 6.21 -9.79
CA GLU A 41 -6.24 4.86 -9.78
C GLU A 41 -4.78 4.92 -9.36
N GLU A 42 -4.39 3.94 -8.54
CA GLU A 42 -3.01 3.80 -8.09
C GLU A 42 -2.49 2.44 -8.54
N LYS A 43 -1.46 2.45 -9.37
CA LYS A 43 -0.82 1.21 -9.78
C LYS A 43 0.25 0.85 -8.76
N LEU A 44 0.12 -0.34 -8.20
CA LEU A 44 1.11 -0.84 -7.26
C LEU A 44 2.31 -1.39 -8.03
N ASN A 45 3.50 -1.13 -7.52
CA ASN A 45 4.70 -1.73 -8.09
C ASN A 45 5.09 -2.95 -7.28
N LYS A 46 5.56 -2.74 -6.08
CA LYS A 46 5.99 -3.82 -5.20
C LYS A 46 5.39 -3.64 -3.82
N LEU A 47 5.12 -4.75 -3.17
CA LEU A 47 4.63 -4.76 -1.80
C LEU A 47 5.75 -5.19 -0.88
N TYR A 48 5.83 -4.56 0.28
CA TYR A 48 6.83 -4.88 1.29
C TYR A 48 6.17 -5.07 2.64
N VAL A 49 6.77 -5.94 3.45
CA VAL A 49 6.48 -5.95 4.88
C VAL A 49 7.75 -5.50 5.59
N LEU A 50 7.60 -4.85 6.74
CA LEU A 50 8.76 -4.45 7.51
C LEU A 50 9.01 -5.49 8.60
N GLU A 51 10.18 -6.09 8.56
CA GLU A 51 10.62 -7.02 9.59
C GLU A 51 11.76 -6.35 10.33
N GLY A 52 11.44 -5.87 11.54
CA GLY A 52 12.31 -4.96 12.21
C GLY A 52 12.41 -3.66 11.42
N SER A 53 13.61 -3.29 10.97
CA SER A 53 13.81 -2.11 10.13
C SER A 53 14.08 -2.47 8.67
N LYS A 54 13.93 -3.75 8.29
CA LYS A 54 14.21 -4.19 6.92
C LYS A 54 12.93 -4.35 6.13
N PRO A 55 12.84 -3.72 4.94
CA PRO A 55 11.73 -4.00 4.03
C PRO A 55 11.97 -5.34 3.33
N ILE A 56 10.95 -6.20 3.35
CA ILE A 56 10.99 -7.49 2.67
C ILE A 56 9.90 -7.51 1.61
N GLU A 57 10.30 -7.73 0.36
CA GLU A 57 9.35 -7.79 -0.73
C GLU A 57 8.48 -9.03 -0.61
N VAL A 58 7.17 -8.84 -0.77
CA VAL A 58 6.21 -9.94 -0.72
C VAL A 58 5.31 -9.88 -1.94
N PRO A 59 4.81 -11.04 -2.42
CA PRO A 59 3.95 -11.06 -3.61
C PRO A 59 2.51 -10.60 -3.32
N GLU A 60 2.07 -10.68 -2.07
CA GLU A 60 0.70 -10.33 -1.72
C GLU A 60 0.59 -10.01 -0.23
N LEU A 61 -0.47 -9.28 0.11
CA LEU A 61 -0.86 -8.98 1.49
C LEU A 61 -2.30 -9.43 1.70
N HIS A 62 -2.56 -10.02 2.85
CA HIS A 62 -3.89 -10.54 3.20
C HIS A 62 -4.58 -9.65 4.22
N ALA A 63 -5.88 -9.85 4.39
CA ALA A 63 -6.64 -9.11 5.39
C ALA A 63 -6.01 -9.24 6.77
N GLY A 64 -5.82 -8.10 7.43
CA GLY A 64 -5.15 -8.05 8.73
C GLY A 64 -3.64 -7.78 8.63
N ASP A 65 -3.05 -7.93 7.46
CA ASP A 65 -1.64 -7.67 7.28
C ASP A 65 -1.34 -6.18 7.19
N ILE A 66 -0.16 -5.81 7.66
CA ILE A 66 0.35 -4.45 7.51
C ILE A 66 1.54 -4.52 6.59
N GLY A 67 1.51 -3.68 5.56
CA GLY A 67 2.60 -3.65 4.60
C GLY A 67 2.95 -2.24 4.18
N ALA A 68 3.89 -2.13 3.25
CA ALA A 68 4.32 -0.86 2.70
C ALA A 68 4.26 -0.90 1.17
N ILE A 69 3.86 0.20 0.58
CA ILE A 69 3.81 0.35 -0.87
C ILE A 69 4.65 1.57 -1.22
N ALA A 70 5.67 1.34 -2.06
CA ALA A 70 6.54 2.42 -2.50
C ALA A 70 5.93 3.14 -3.70
N LYS A 71 6.20 4.43 -3.79
CA LYS A 71 5.89 5.25 -4.97
C LYS A 71 4.42 5.31 -5.37
N LEU A 72 3.53 5.41 -4.38
CA LEU A 72 2.15 5.75 -4.69
C LEU A 72 2.10 7.22 -5.14
N GLY A 73 1.39 7.48 -6.23
CA GLY A 73 1.36 8.81 -6.82
C GLY A 73 0.65 9.85 -5.98
N ASP A 74 -0.69 9.81 -5.97
CA ASP A 74 -1.48 10.82 -5.28
C ASP A 74 -1.95 10.42 -3.90
N ALA A 75 -1.64 9.20 -3.46
CA ALA A 75 -2.12 8.69 -2.19
C ALA A 75 -1.49 9.42 -1.01
N LYS A 76 -2.31 9.71 0.00
CA LYS A 76 -1.90 10.43 1.21
C LYS A 76 -2.29 9.64 2.44
N THR A 77 -1.68 9.99 3.57
CA THR A 77 -2.03 9.39 4.86
C THR A 77 -3.53 9.61 5.13
N GLY A 78 -4.22 8.55 5.50
CA GLY A 78 -5.66 8.59 5.72
C GLY A 78 -6.49 8.14 4.52
N ASP A 79 -5.88 8.02 3.35
CA ASP A 79 -6.60 7.61 2.15
C ASP A 79 -6.98 6.14 2.20
N SER A 80 -8.10 5.81 1.58
CA SER A 80 -8.59 4.44 1.48
C SER A 80 -8.38 3.91 0.07
N LEU A 81 -7.92 2.67 -0.01
CA LEU A 81 -7.72 1.99 -1.28
C LEU A 81 -8.67 0.81 -1.38
N ALA A 82 -9.16 0.56 -2.57
CA ALA A 82 -10.07 -0.55 -2.82
C ALA A 82 -9.80 -1.15 -4.19
N THR A 83 -10.31 -2.37 -4.40
CA THR A 83 -10.25 -2.98 -5.71
C THR A 83 -11.19 -2.22 -6.64
N LYS A 84 -10.71 -1.91 -7.83
CA LYS A 84 -11.53 -1.23 -8.82
C LYS A 84 -12.48 -2.22 -9.46
N ASN A 85 -13.74 -2.04 -9.23
CA ASN A 85 -14.80 -2.80 -9.89
C ASN A 85 -16.05 -1.96 -9.97
#